data_ed02afe3a95a3b0bf2c39eda4487caea
#
_entry.id   ed02afe3a95a3b0bf2c39eda4487caea
#
_cell.length_a   1.000
_cell.length_b   1.000
_cell.length_c   1.000
_cell.angle_alpha   90.00
_cell.angle_beta   90.00
_cell.angle_gamma   90.00
#
_symmetry.space_group_name_H-M   'P 1'
#
loop_
_entity.id
_entity.type
_entity.pdbx_description
1 polymer ?
#
loop_
_entity_poly.entity_id
_entity_poly.type
_entity_poly.pdbx_seq_one_letter_code
_entity_poly.pdbx_strand_id
1 'polypeptide(L)'
;KQCSNCGFIASHPPQPNDHWSDKYEGDYWREDQTSIGERRIDERCEEVEMISVERIGFLQSFYRLLPPPLRFNPTGRFLDVGCSMGFLVDAAQEAGFSAHGIDPNQQDVDEGIEKYAVPLEQGYIEDYDNGTFDVIMCFNTIEHVARPDILMAEMVKRLSPKGVLVVGTHDIECENYKNEGVEWKHIKPAEHLYYFSKDTLASLGEHHGLKAFWHGKPIENSIVTYFIQGG
;
A
#
# COMPACT_ATOMS: atom_id res chain seq x y z
N LYS A 1 -18.25 -5.35 10.56
CA LYS A 1 -19.45 -4.48 10.65
C LYS A 1 -19.33 -3.27 9.75
N GLN A 2 -20.43 -2.83 9.15
CA GLN A 2 -20.49 -1.62 8.35
C GLN A 2 -20.98 -0.42 9.18
N CYS A 3 -20.29 0.70 9.07
CA CYS A 3 -20.70 1.96 9.67
C CYS A 3 -21.91 2.52 8.91
N SER A 4 -23.01 2.79 9.64
CA SER A 4 -24.23 3.34 9.03
C SER A 4 -24.11 4.80 8.57
N ASN A 5 -23.08 5.52 9.03
CA ASN A 5 -22.89 6.93 8.70
C ASN A 5 -21.99 7.13 7.46
N CYS A 6 -20.88 6.38 7.34
CA CYS A 6 -19.89 6.58 6.27
C CYS A 6 -19.68 5.35 5.37
N GLY A 7 -20.41 4.25 5.60
CA GLY A 7 -20.29 3.03 4.80
C GLY A 7 -19.03 2.19 5.07
N PHE A 8 -18.11 2.65 5.90
CA PHE A 8 -16.86 1.98 6.21
C PHE A 8 -17.10 0.59 6.82
N ILE A 9 -16.39 -0.43 6.35
CA ILE A 9 -16.52 -1.80 6.85
C ILE A 9 -15.27 -2.16 7.64
N ALA A 10 -15.47 -2.62 8.86
CA ALA A 10 -14.41 -3.10 9.74
C ALA A 10 -14.70 -4.52 10.25
N SER A 11 -13.62 -5.26 10.52
CA SER A 11 -13.71 -6.55 11.20
C SER A 11 -14.33 -6.39 12.60
N HIS A 12 -14.90 -7.46 13.16
CA HIS A 12 -15.51 -7.40 14.49
C HIS A 12 -15.39 -8.75 15.21
N PRO A 13 -14.98 -8.76 16.47
CA PRO A 13 -14.63 -7.61 17.32
C PRO A 13 -13.39 -6.86 16.81
N PRO A 14 -13.28 -5.54 17.13
CA PRO A 14 -12.06 -4.81 16.79
C PRO A 14 -10.88 -5.45 17.53
N GLN A 15 -9.75 -5.59 16.83
CA GLN A 15 -8.53 -6.09 17.42
C GLN A 15 -7.87 -5.01 18.29
N PRO A 16 -7.18 -5.35 19.40
CA PRO A 16 -6.39 -4.39 20.16
C PRO A 16 -5.31 -3.73 19.29
N ASN A 17 -4.97 -2.47 19.59
CA ASN A 17 -3.96 -1.71 18.84
C ASN A 17 -2.55 -2.35 18.87
N ASP A 18 -2.25 -3.14 19.90
CA ASP A 18 -0.99 -3.86 20.13
C ASP A 18 -0.96 -5.27 19.50
N HIS A 19 -2.09 -5.73 18.95
CA HIS A 19 -2.19 -7.07 18.35
C HIS A 19 -1.27 -7.27 17.14
N TRP A 20 -0.85 -6.18 16.49
CA TRP A 20 -0.16 -6.22 15.21
C TRP A 20 1.35 -6.17 15.34
N SER A 21 1.93 -5.52 16.37
CA SER A 21 3.36 -5.53 16.59
C SER A 21 3.86 -6.97 16.73
N ASP A 22 3.24 -7.77 17.58
CA ASP A 22 3.64 -9.15 17.84
C ASP A 22 3.44 -10.07 16.61
N LYS A 23 2.48 -9.76 15.74
CA LYS A 23 2.14 -10.58 14.58
C LYS A 23 3.03 -10.28 13.37
N TYR A 24 3.46 -9.03 13.19
CA TYR A 24 4.39 -8.64 12.13
C TYR A 24 5.86 -8.82 12.52
N GLU A 25 6.19 -8.94 13.81
CA GLU A 25 7.53 -9.29 14.30
C GLU A 25 7.86 -10.78 14.14
N GLY A 26 6.93 -11.60 13.66
CA GLY A 26 7.10 -13.04 13.48
C GLY A 26 6.95 -13.51 12.04
N ASP A 27 6.93 -14.84 11.87
CA ASP A 27 6.81 -15.57 10.60
C ASP A 27 5.46 -15.41 9.86
N TYR A 28 4.75 -14.28 10.01
CA TYR A 28 3.42 -14.06 9.43
C TYR A 28 3.35 -14.39 7.93
N TRP A 29 4.34 -13.96 7.18
CA TRP A 29 4.49 -14.30 5.76
C TRP A 29 4.82 -15.78 5.54
N ARG A 30 5.46 -16.43 6.51
CA ARG A 30 5.93 -17.82 6.42
C ARG A 30 4.90 -18.82 6.91
N GLU A 31 4.06 -18.50 7.88
CA GLU A 31 3.01 -19.40 8.37
C GLU A 31 1.97 -19.72 7.30
N ASP A 32 1.63 -18.75 6.46
CA ASP A 32 0.78 -18.98 5.27
C ASP A 32 1.56 -19.75 4.16
N GLN A 33 2.88 -19.80 4.24
CA GLN A 33 3.78 -20.39 3.23
C GLN A 33 4.41 -21.75 3.63
N THR A 34 4.49 -22.09 4.92
CA THR A 34 5.04 -23.39 5.35
C THR A 34 4.25 -24.59 4.86
N SER A 35 3.00 -24.40 4.42
CA SER A 35 2.23 -25.41 3.69
C SER A 35 2.60 -25.54 2.22
N ILE A 36 3.46 -24.68 1.66
CA ILE A 36 3.61 -24.47 0.21
C ILE A 36 5.07 -24.60 -0.31
N GLY A 37 6.04 -24.98 0.48
CA GLY A 37 7.41 -25.31 0.04
C GLY A 37 8.20 -24.21 -0.69
N GLU A 38 9.53 -24.28 -0.65
CA GLU A 38 10.50 -23.30 -1.19
C GLU A 38 10.26 -22.87 -2.66
N ARG A 39 9.76 -23.74 -3.54
CA ARG A 39 9.48 -23.41 -4.94
C ARG A 39 8.40 -22.35 -5.14
N ARG A 40 7.44 -22.23 -4.24
CA ARG A 40 6.37 -21.24 -4.33
C ARG A 40 6.77 -19.86 -3.80
N ILE A 41 7.82 -19.78 -3.00
CA ILE A 41 8.38 -18.51 -2.58
C ILE A 41 8.99 -17.81 -3.80
N ASP A 42 9.79 -18.53 -4.59
CA ASP A 42 10.41 -17.95 -5.80
C ASP A 42 9.37 -17.55 -6.84
N GLU A 43 8.39 -18.42 -7.14
CA GLU A 43 7.29 -18.11 -8.07
C GLU A 43 6.46 -16.90 -7.62
N ARG A 44 6.23 -16.75 -6.32
CA ARG A 44 5.52 -15.59 -5.75
C ARG A 44 6.36 -14.32 -5.78
N CYS A 45 7.66 -14.42 -5.56
CA CYS A 45 8.57 -13.28 -5.72
C CYS A 45 8.53 -12.76 -7.16
N GLU A 46 8.63 -13.64 -8.18
CA GLU A 46 8.52 -13.26 -9.59
C GLU A 46 7.17 -12.58 -9.91
N GLU A 47 6.05 -13.08 -9.36
CA GLU A 47 4.74 -12.45 -9.53
C GLU A 47 4.70 -11.05 -8.91
N VAL A 48 5.22 -10.86 -7.70
CA VAL A 48 5.24 -9.56 -7.02
C VAL A 48 6.18 -8.58 -7.71
N GLU A 49 7.33 -9.04 -8.23
CA GLU A 49 8.24 -8.23 -9.05
C GLU A 49 7.52 -7.71 -10.30
N MET A 50 6.84 -8.58 -11.04
CA MET A 50 6.08 -8.20 -12.24
C MET A 50 4.95 -7.20 -11.93
N ILE A 51 4.18 -7.44 -10.85
CA ILE A 51 3.13 -6.51 -10.39
C ILE A 51 3.73 -5.16 -10.00
N SER A 52 4.92 -5.14 -9.40
CA SER A 52 5.59 -3.91 -9.00
C SER A 52 6.00 -3.07 -10.21
N VAL A 53 6.53 -3.69 -11.25
CA VAL A 53 6.82 -3.02 -12.54
C VAL A 53 5.54 -2.45 -13.17
N GLU A 54 4.42 -3.19 -13.14
CA GLU A 54 3.13 -2.69 -13.64
C GLU A 54 2.63 -1.47 -12.83
N ARG A 55 2.77 -1.47 -11.51
CA ARG A 55 2.40 -0.34 -10.65
C ARG A 55 3.17 0.91 -11.01
N ILE A 56 4.48 0.80 -11.26
CA ILE A 56 5.30 1.92 -11.75
C ILE A 56 4.85 2.39 -13.13
N GLY A 57 4.50 1.48 -14.04
CA GLY A 57 3.95 1.81 -15.35
C GLY A 57 2.63 2.59 -15.27
N PHE A 58 1.73 2.23 -14.35
CA PHE A 58 0.51 2.98 -14.10
C PHE A 58 0.79 4.38 -13.54
N LEU A 59 1.73 4.51 -12.60
CA LEU A 59 2.16 5.81 -12.09
C LEU A 59 2.68 6.73 -13.20
N GLN A 60 3.54 6.22 -14.08
CA GLN A 60 4.06 6.98 -15.22
C GLN A 60 2.96 7.39 -16.21
N SER A 61 1.96 6.52 -16.40
CA SER A 61 0.79 6.84 -17.23
C SER A 61 -0.05 7.95 -16.60
N PHE A 62 -0.28 7.89 -15.29
CA PHE A 62 -1.00 8.94 -14.54
C PHE A 62 -0.25 10.29 -14.64
N TYR A 63 1.09 10.29 -14.47
CA TYR A 63 1.91 11.48 -14.64
C TYR A 63 1.68 12.18 -15.99
N ARG A 64 1.55 11.41 -17.09
CA ARG A 64 1.33 11.97 -18.42
C ARG A 64 -0.04 12.64 -18.57
N LEU A 65 -1.04 12.22 -17.81
CA LEU A 65 -2.38 12.81 -17.81
C LEU A 65 -2.48 14.09 -16.98
N LEU A 66 -1.60 14.26 -15.99
CA LEU A 66 -1.63 15.46 -15.17
C LEU A 66 -1.28 16.70 -15.98
N PRO A 67 -2.02 17.82 -15.84
CA PRO A 67 -1.58 19.09 -16.37
C PRO A 67 -0.25 19.52 -15.75
N PRO A 68 0.64 20.22 -16.49
CA PRO A 68 1.99 20.53 -16.03
C PRO A 68 2.11 21.10 -14.61
N PRO A 69 1.20 21.98 -14.13
CA PRO A 69 1.29 22.50 -12.76
C PRO A 69 1.13 21.44 -11.66
N LEU A 70 0.45 20.33 -11.97
CA LEU A 70 0.17 19.24 -11.01
C LEU A 70 1.10 18.04 -11.17
N ARG A 71 2.07 18.12 -12.10
CA ARG A 71 3.03 17.01 -12.29
C ARG A 71 4.01 16.96 -11.13
N PHE A 72 4.14 15.77 -10.53
CA PHE A 72 5.21 15.47 -9.59
C PHE A 72 6.56 15.32 -10.30
N ASN A 73 7.66 15.26 -9.54
CA ASN A 73 8.98 14.99 -10.11
C ASN A 73 9.10 13.49 -10.52
N PRO A 74 9.22 13.15 -11.81
CA PRO A 74 9.20 11.74 -12.26
C PRO A 74 10.51 10.98 -11.97
N THR A 75 11.52 11.64 -11.44
CA THR A 75 12.80 11.06 -10.98
C THR A 75 13.12 11.54 -9.56
N GLY A 76 12.11 11.97 -8.84
CA GLY A 76 12.23 12.52 -7.49
C GLY A 76 12.35 11.44 -6.42
N ARG A 77 12.06 11.82 -5.20
CA ARG A 77 12.08 10.93 -4.06
C ARG A 77 10.81 10.09 -4.01
N PHE A 78 10.99 8.80 -3.82
CA PHE A 78 9.92 7.82 -3.75
C PHE A 78 9.97 7.08 -2.42
N LEU A 79 8.82 6.85 -1.79
CA LEU A 79 8.66 6.04 -0.58
C LEU A 79 7.62 4.95 -0.80
N ASP A 80 7.99 3.71 -0.47
CA ASP A 80 7.05 2.58 -0.34
C ASP A 80 6.77 2.32 1.15
N VAL A 81 5.50 2.40 1.54
CA VAL A 81 5.05 2.22 2.92
C VAL A 81 4.40 0.84 3.07
N GLY A 82 4.98 -0.01 3.89
CA GLY A 82 4.69 -1.44 3.94
C GLY A 82 5.38 -2.17 2.78
N CYS A 83 6.69 -1.92 2.63
CA CYS A 83 7.46 -2.33 1.47
C CYS A 83 7.82 -3.81 1.45
N SER A 84 7.66 -4.55 2.57
CA SER A 84 8.12 -5.94 2.70
C SER A 84 9.58 -6.07 2.21
N MET A 85 9.88 -6.98 1.28
CA MET A 85 11.20 -7.21 0.71
C MET A 85 11.66 -6.14 -0.32
N GLY A 86 10.87 -5.08 -0.55
CA GLY A 86 11.28 -3.94 -1.38
C GLY A 86 11.14 -4.10 -2.89
N PHE A 87 10.33 -5.04 -3.40
CA PHE A 87 10.09 -5.22 -4.84
C PHE A 87 9.68 -3.94 -5.55
N LEU A 88 8.82 -3.13 -4.92
CA LEU A 88 8.35 -1.88 -5.50
C LEU A 88 9.42 -0.79 -5.42
N VAL A 89 10.29 -0.84 -4.40
CA VAL A 89 11.46 0.06 -4.28
C VAL A 89 12.45 -0.22 -5.41
N ASP A 90 12.74 -1.51 -5.69
CA ASP A 90 13.61 -1.92 -6.78
C ASP A 90 13.07 -1.45 -8.14
N ALA A 91 11.81 -1.76 -8.45
CA ALA A 91 11.15 -1.30 -9.67
C ALA A 91 11.14 0.23 -9.81
N ALA A 92 11.01 0.97 -8.70
CA ALA A 92 11.05 2.43 -8.70
C ALA A 92 12.46 2.96 -8.97
N GLN A 93 13.51 2.32 -8.44
CA GLN A 93 14.91 2.66 -8.75
C GLN A 93 15.24 2.42 -10.22
N GLU A 94 14.81 1.30 -10.79
CA GLU A 94 14.96 1.01 -12.22
C GLU A 94 14.25 2.07 -13.10
N ALA A 95 13.12 2.60 -12.62
CA ALA A 95 12.40 3.68 -13.28
C ALA A 95 13.06 5.07 -13.10
N GLY A 96 14.12 5.19 -12.30
CA GLY A 96 14.91 6.40 -12.11
C GLY A 96 14.55 7.22 -10.88
N PHE A 97 13.73 6.73 -9.97
CA PHE A 97 13.44 7.39 -8.70
C PHE A 97 14.57 7.19 -7.67
N SER A 98 14.72 8.15 -6.76
CA SER A 98 15.44 7.95 -5.51
C SER A 98 14.49 7.26 -4.52
N ALA A 99 14.40 5.93 -4.62
CA ALA A 99 13.40 5.16 -3.91
C ALA A 99 13.91 4.63 -2.56
N HIS A 100 13.02 4.61 -1.57
CA HIS A 100 13.21 4.08 -0.24
C HIS A 100 11.98 3.26 0.16
N GLY A 101 12.15 2.32 1.09
CA GLY A 101 11.05 1.54 1.66
C GLY A 101 11.09 1.52 3.17
N ILE A 102 9.91 1.41 3.79
CA ILE A 102 9.76 1.21 5.23
C ILE A 102 8.75 0.11 5.51
N ASP A 103 9.11 -0.82 6.39
CA ASP A 103 8.27 -1.93 6.81
C ASP A 103 8.55 -2.30 8.28
N PRO A 104 7.55 -2.62 9.11
CA PRO A 104 7.78 -3.06 10.48
C PRO A 104 8.45 -4.43 10.59
N ASN A 105 8.39 -5.28 9.56
CA ASN A 105 8.97 -6.61 9.58
C ASN A 105 10.47 -6.58 9.30
N GLN A 106 11.29 -6.71 10.35
CA GLN A 106 12.74 -6.71 10.26
C GLN A 106 13.29 -7.80 9.33
N GLN A 107 12.69 -8.98 9.33
CA GLN A 107 13.17 -10.09 8.53
C GLN A 107 12.98 -9.84 7.02
N ASP A 108 11.81 -9.34 6.61
CA ASP A 108 11.54 -8.99 5.21
C ASP A 108 12.50 -7.87 4.74
N VAL A 109 12.75 -6.89 5.61
CA VAL A 109 13.69 -5.79 5.34
C VAL A 109 15.11 -6.33 5.13
N ASP A 110 15.60 -7.20 6.02
CA ASP A 110 16.95 -7.77 5.94
C ASP A 110 17.11 -8.64 4.67
N GLU A 111 16.13 -9.49 4.37
CA GLU A 111 16.13 -10.33 3.17
C GLU A 111 16.04 -9.47 1.89
N GLY A 112 15.25 -8.41 1.89
CA GLY A 112 15.14 -7.48 0.77
C GLY A 112 16.42 -6.72 0.49
N ILE A 113 17.11 -6.23 1.53
CA ILE A 113 18.42 -5.58 1.42
C ILE A 113 19.47 -6.57 0.86
N GLU A 114 19.48 -7.81 1.36
CA GLU A 114 20.41 -8.83 0.88
C GLU A 114 20.18 -9.20 -0.58
N LYS A 115 18.91 -9.39 -0.98
CA LYS A 115 18.56 -9.88 -2.30
C LYS A 115 18.56 -8.81 -3.38
N TYR A 116 18.06 -7.61 -3.09
CA TYR A 116 17.83 -6.54 -4.09
C TYR A 116 18.77 -5.34 -3.92
N ALA A 117 19.55 -5.27 -2.83
CA ALA A 117 20.43 -4.13 -2.52
C ALA A 117 19.70 -2.77 -2.52
N VAL A 118 18.44 -2.76 -2.12
CA VAL A 118 17.58 -1.57 -2.06
C VAL A 118 17.59 -0.93 -0.68
N PRO A 119 17.40 0.40 -0.56
CA PRO A 119 17.40 1.10 0.72
C PRO A 119 16.06 0.91 1.44
N LEU A 120 16.01 -0.08 2.31
CA LEU A 120 14.89 -0.36 3.20
C LEU A 120 15.24 -0.02 4.65
N GLU A 121 14.23 0.35 5.43
CA GLU A 121 14.35 0.64 6.86
C GLU A 121 13.26 -0.09 7.64
N GLN A 122 13.63 -0.74 8.74
CA GLN A 122 12.65 -1.33 9.64
C GLN A 122 12.04 -0.24 10.51
N GLY A 123 10.71 -0.17 10.54
CA GLY A 123 10.00 0.78 11.38
C GLY A 123 8.60 1.11 10.90
N TYR A 124 7.99 2.04 11.60
CA TYR A 124 6.69 2.61 11.26
C TYR A 124 6.84 4.00 10.67
N ILE A 125 5.91 4.38 9.78
CA ILE A 125 5.97 5.69 9.13
C ILE A 125 5.89 6.84 10.13
N GLU A 126 5.24 6.64 11.27
CA GLU A 126 5.11 7.63 12.34
C GLU A 126 6.46 8.13 12.85
N ASP A 127 7.44 7.22 12.93
CA ASP A 127 8.79 7.49 13.42
C ASP A 127 9.79 7.81 12.28
N TYR A 128 9.36 7.69 11.02
CA TYR A 128 10.21 7.87 9.85
C TYR A 128 10.40 9.35 9.52
N ASP A 129 11.53 9.94 9.90
CA ASP A 129 11.87 11.34 9.65
C ASP A 129 12.94 11.50 8.56
N ASN A 130 12.58 11.22 7.33
CA ASN A 130 13.48 11.30 6.17
C ASN A 130 13.03 12.36 5.15
N GLY A 131 12.33 13.39 5.63
CA GLY A 131 11.85 14.52 4.82
C GLY A 131 10.64 14.18 3.95
N THR A 132 10.47 14.90 2.83
CA THR A 132 9.31 14.75 1.95
C THR A 132 9.62 13.98 0.68
N PHE A 133 8.58 13.41 0.07
CA PHE A 133 8.64 12.56 -1.11
C PHE A 133 7.74 13.08 -2.22
N ASP A 134 8.19 12.94 -3.46
CA ASP A 134 7.41 13.29 -4.66
C ASP A 134 6.37 12.22 -4.99
N VAL A 135 6.67 10.98 -4.61
CA VAL A 135 5.75 9.85 -4.71
C VAL A 135 5.77 9.07 -3.41
N ILE A 136 4.60 8.76 -2.89
CA ILE A 136 4.43 7.79 -1.80
C ILE A 136 3.48 6.71 -2.31
N MET A 137 3.87 5.44 -2.17
CA MET A 137 3.00 4.30 -2.43
C MET A 137 2.73 3.51 -1.16
N CYS A 138 1.52 2.95 -1.06
CA CYS A 138 1.09 2.10 0.03
C CYS A 138 0.14 1.05 -0.54
N PHE A 139 0.64 -0.17 -0.72
CA PHE A 139 -0.13 -1.26 -1.32
C PHE A 139 -0.31 -2.43 -0.35
N ASN A 140 -1.56 -2.90 -0.20
CA ASN A 140 -1.92 -4.04 0.66
C ASN A 140 -1.38 -3.88 2.10
N THR A 141 -1.50 -2.67 2.64
CA THR A 141 -0.99 -2.28 3.96
C THR A 141 -2.09 -1.59 4.77
N ILE A 142 -2.85 -0.66 4.14
CA ILE A 142 -3.83 0.17 4.84
C ILE A 142 -4.98 -0.64 5.47
N GLU A 143 -5.31 -1.79 4.89
CA GLU A 143 -6.32 -2.71 5.43
C GLU A 143 -5.87 -3.44 6.71
N HIS A 144 -4.57 -3.50 6.94
CA HIS A 144 -3.96 -4.22 8.07
C HIS A 144 -3.73 -3.35 9.31
N VAL A 145 -3.66 -2.04 9.17
CA VAL A 145 -3.31 -1.15 10.28
C VAL A 145 -4.51 -0.84 11.19
N ALA A 146 -4.27 -0.71 12.50
CA ALA A 146 -5.32 -0.39 13.46
C ALA A 146 -5.91 1.03 13.25
N ARG A 147 -5.12 1.96 12.72
CA ARG A 147 -5.49 3.36 12.55
C ARG A 147 -5.15 3.85 11.13
N PRO A 148 -5.96 3.48 10.12
CA PRO A 148 -5.75 3.90 8.74
C PRO A 148 -5.83 5.43 8.56
N ASP A 149 -6.54 6.13 9.44
CA ASP A 149 -6.59 7.58 9.51
C ASP A 149 -5.24 8.20 9.90
N ILE A 150 -4.52 7.59 10.86
CA ILE A 150 -3.18 8.04 11.25
C ILE A 150 -2.18 7.73 10.14
N LEU A 151 -2.20 6.51 9.58
CA LEU A 151 -1.35 6.14 8.47
C LEU A 151 -1.50 7.13 7.29
N MET A 152 -2.74 7.45 6.92
CA MET A 152 -3.03 8.44 5.88
C MET A 152 -2.45 9.82 6.24
N ALA A 153 -2.66 10.29 7.47
CA ALA A 153 -2.13 11.58 7.94
C ALA A 153 -0.59 11.64 7.86
N GLU A 154 0.10 10.57 8.26
CA GLU A 154 1.56 10.52 8.24
C GLU A 154 2.13 10.46 6.81
N MET A 155 1.46 9.76 5.90
CA MET A 155 1.80 9.81 4.48
C MET A 155 1.62 11.22 3.90
N VAL A 156 0.49 11.88 4.20
CA VAL A 156 0.22 13.26 3.74
C VAL A 156 1.25 14.26 4.27
N LYS A 157 1.65 14.15 5.53
CA LYS A 157 2.68 14.99 6.15
C LYS A 157 4.03 14.90 5.43
N ARG A 158 4.33 13.73 4.84
CA ARG A 158 5.57 13.46 4.11
C ARG A 158 5.45 13.65 2.59
N LEU A 159 4.27 14.00 2.11
CA LEU A 159 4.07 14.27 0.70
C LEU A 159 4.57 15.66 0.33
N SER A 160 5.40 15.78 -0.71
CA SER A 160 5.82 17.09 -1.23
C SER A 160 4.63 17.88 -1.81
N PRO A 161 4.70 19.21 -1.93
CA PRO A 161 3.56 20.04 -2.35
C PRO A 161 2.95 19.66 -3.73
N LYS A 162 3.72 18.98 -4.58
CA LYS A 162 3.27 18.47 -5.88
C LYS A 162 3.33 16.94 -5.94
N GLY A 163 3.51 16.32 -4.79
CA GLY A 163 3.62 14.88 -4.70
C GLY A 163 2.31 14.18 -4.99
N VAL A 164 2.42 12.91 -5.34
CA VAL A 164 1.31 11.99 -5.49
C VAL A 164 1.40 10.88 -4.46
N LEU A 165 0.31 10.64 -3.76
CA LEU A 165 0.14 9.46 -2.92
C LEU A 165 -0.69 8.44 -3.68
N VAL A 166 -0.23 7.21 -3.77
CA VAL A 166 -0.93 6.09 -4.41
C VAL A 166 -1.23 5.03 -3.36
N VAL A 167 -2.50 4.75 -3.15
CA VAL A 167 -2.93 3.71 -2.21
C VAL A 167 -3.66 2.62 -2.95
N GLY A 168 -3.23 1.39 -2.74
CA GLY A 168 -3.82 0.20 -3.32
C GLY A 168 -4.23 -0.80 -2.25
N THR A 169 -5.47 -1.32 -2.34
CA THR A 169 -6.00 -2.35 -1.45
C THR A 169 -7.10 -3.15 -2.14
N HIS A 170 -7.63 -4.17 -1.49
CA HIS A 170 -8.71 -4.99 -2.02
C HIS A 170 -10.03 -4.23 -2.10
N ASP A 171 -10.78 -4.43 -3.20
CA ASP A 171 -12.08 -3.79 -3.44
C ASP A 171 -13.22 -4.66 -2.90
N ILE A 172 -13.88 -4.22 -1.83
CA ILE A 172 -15.06 -4.89 -1.27
C ILE A 172 -16.29 -4.81 -2.21
N GLU A 173 -16.23 -4.02 -3.28
CA GLU A 173 -17.27 -3.92 -4.30
C GLU A 173 -16.93 -4.65 -5.60
N CYS A 174 -15.83 -5.42 -5.65
CA CYS A 174 -15.46 -6.21 -6.81
C CYS A 174 -16.47 -7.32 -7.12
N GLU A 175 -16.44 -7.83 -8.35
CA GLU A 175 -17.35 -8.90 -8.80
C GLU A 175 -17.15 -10.19 -7.99
N ASN A 176 -15.92 -10.51 -7.61
CA ASN A 176 -15.64 -11.72 -6.83
C ASN A 176 -16.29 -11.65 -5.45
N TYR A 177 -16.18 -10.51 -4.75
CA TYR A 177 -16.88 -10.35 -3.48
C TYR A 177 -18.42 -10.39 -3.64
N LYS A 178 -18.97 -9.77 -4.68
CA LYS A 178 -20.42 -9.82 -4.94
C LYS A 178 -20.93 -11.24 -5.16
N ASN A 179 -20.12 -12.10 -5.76
CA ASN A 179 -20.48 -13.48 -6.05
C ASN A 179 -20.23 -14.43 -4.87
N GLU A 180 -19.12 -14.27 -4.15
CA GLU A 180 -18.64 -15.19 -3.13
C GLU A 180 -19.02 -14.74 -1.71
N GLY A 181 -19.30 -13.44 -1.52
CA GLY A 181 -19.63 -12.87 -0.23
C GLY A 181 -18.50 -13.07 0.80
N VAL A 182 -18.85 -13.59 1.95
CA VAL A 182 -17.90 -13.82 3.06
C VAL A 182 -16.90 -14.97 2.79
N GLU A 183 -17.13 -15.78 1.76
CA GLU A 183 -16.22 -16.85 1.34
C GLU A 183 -15.11 -16.32 0.40
N TRP A 184 -15.19 -15.06 -0.03
CA TRP A 184 -14.15 -14.49 -0.86
C TRP A 184 -12.79 -14.50 -0.13
N LYS A 185 -11.77 -15.02 -0.82
CA LYS A 185 -10.43 -15.30 -0.25
C LYS A 185 -9.77 -14.13 0.49
N HIS A 186 -10.18 -12.89 0.18
CA HIS A 186 -9.66 -11.68 0.84
C HIS A 186 -10.51 -11.23 2.06
N ILE A 187 -11.57 -11.96 2.42
CA ILE A 187 -12.25 -11.79 3.70
C ILE A 187 -11.46 -12.56 4.76
N LYS A 188 -10.49 -11.88 5.33
CA LYS A 188 -9.57 -12.41 6.35
C LYS A 188 -9.66 -11.57 7.63
N PRO A 189 -10.70 -11.73 8.47
CA PRO A 189 -10.93 -10.82 9.61
C PRO A 189 -9.83 -10.80 10.67
N ALA A 190 -8.97 -11.83 10.69
CA ALA A 190 -7.79 -11.89 11.55
C ALA A 190 -6.60 -11.07 11.02
N GLU A 191 -6.65 -10.65 9.75
CA GLU A 191 -5.56 -9.95 9.06
C GLU A 191 -6.04 -8.60 8.53
N HIS A 192 -7.17 -8.60 7.82
CA HIS A 192 -7.77 -7.40 7.27
C HIS A 192 -8.73 -6.79 8.27
N LEU A 193 -8.29 -5.72 8.94
CA LEU A 193 -9.12 -4.99 9.91
C LEU A 193 -10.20 -4.16 9.23
N TYR A 194 -9.91 -3.71 8.01
CA TYR A 194 -10.78 -2.84 7.24
C TYR A 194 -10.93 -3.35 5.82
N TYR A 195 -12.11 -3.09 5.25
CA TYR A 195 -12.46 -3.42 3.87
C TYR A 195 -12.92 -2.16 3.18
N PHE A 196 -12.21 -1.78 2.13
CA PHE A 196 -12.42 -0.52 1.44
C PHE A 196 -13.26 -0.69 0.16
N SER A 197 -14.08 0.30 -0.14
CA SER A 197 -14.57 0.60 -1.47
C SER A 197 -13.86 1.83 -2.03
N LYS A 198 -14.04 2.12 -3.32
CA LYS A 198 -13.52 3.36 -3.92
C LYS A 198 -13.93 4.59 -3.12
N ASP A 199 -15.19 4.68 -2.75
CA ASP A 199 -15.75 5.84 -2.07
C ASP A 199 -15.19 5.99 -0.65
N THR A 200 -15.05 4.89 0.09
CA THR A 200 -14.51 4.94 1.46
C THR A 200 -13.02 5.27 1.47
N LEU A 201 -12.24 4.77 0.51
CA LEU A 201 -10.83 5.11 0.39
C LEU A 201 -10.65 6.57 -0.06
N ALA A 202 -11.45 7.05 -1.01
CA ALA A 202 -11.45 8.44 -1.43
C ALA A 202 -11.81 9.38 -0.28
N SER A 203 -12.88 9.08 0.46
CA SER A 203 -13.31 9.87 1.62
C SER A 203 -12.24 9.96 2.70
N LEU A 204 -11.48 8.88 2.91
CA LEU A 204 -10.35 8.90 3.85
C LEU A 204 -9.27 9.90 3.41
N GLY A 205 -8.88 9.90 2.13
CA GLY A 205 -7.92 10.87 1.61
C GLY A 205 -8.45 12.31 1.61
N GLU A 206 -9.71 12.51 1.25
CA GLU A 206 -10.37 13.82 1.24
C GLU A 206 -10.47 14.43 2.64
N HIS A 207 -10.65 13.61 3.68
CA HIS A 207 -10.60 14.06 5.07
C HIS A 207 -9.25 14.69 5.45
N HIS A 208 -8.18 14.28 4.78
CA HIS A 208 -6.83 14.83 4.93
C HIS A 208 -6.45 15.87 3.87
N GLY A 209 -7.43 16.44 3.15
CA GLY A 209 -7.21 17.52 2.19
C GLY A 209 -6.68 17.08 0.83
N LEU A 210 -6.75 15.79 0.53
CA LEU A 210 -6.36 15.24 -0.75
C LEU A 210 -7.55 15.18 -1.73
N LYS A 211 -7.26 15.16 -3.02
CA LYS A 211 -8.21 14.91 -4.07
C LYS A 211 -7.91 13.56 -4.72
N ALA A 212 -8.93 12.69 -4.75
CA ALA A 212 -8.83 11.35 -5.29
C ALA A 212 -9.02 11.29 -6.80
N PHE A 213 -8.24 10.43 -7.47
CA PHE A 213 -8.32 10.13 -8.89
C PHE A 213 -8.17 8.63 -9.10
N TRP A 214 -8.77 8.13 -10.18
CA TRP A 214 -8.61 6.75 -10.64
C TRP A 214 -8.12 6.76 -12.07
N HIS A 215 -7.11 5.95 -12.35
CA HIS A 215 -6.51 5.84 -13.68
C HIS A 215 -6.06 4.41 -13.97
N GLY A 216 -6.17 4.03 -15.24
CA GLY A 216 -5.80 2.70 -15.70
C GLY A 216 -6.95 1.69 -15.66
N LYS A 217 -6.65 0.46 -16.05
CA LYS A 217 -7.58 -0.66 -15.89
C LYS A 217 -7.67 -1.02 -14.41
N PRO A 218 -8.86 -1.37 -13.91
CA PRO A 218 -8.95 -1.96 -12.57
C PRO A 218 -8.02 -3.18 -12.50
N ILE A 219 -7.13 -3.20 -11.53
CA ILE A 219 -6.45 -4.44 -11.15
C ILE A 219 -7.54 -5.34 -10.58
N GLU A 220 -7.60 -6.58 -11.03
CA GLU A 220 -8.64 -7.51 -10.60
C GLU A 220 -8.73 -7.54 -9.07
N ASN A 221 -9.94 -7.35 -8.55
CA ASN A 221 -10.24 -7.35 -7.11
C ASN A 221 -9.58 -6.24 -6.27
N SER A 222 -8.95 -5.25 -6.88
CA SER A 222 -8.23 -4.20 -6.16
C SER A 222 -8.66 -2.80 -6.57
N ILE A 223 -8.55 -1.88 -5.63
CA ILE A 223 -8.67 -0.43 -5.85
C ILE A 223 -7.26 0.13 -5.89
N VAL A 224 -6.97 0.97 -6.88
CA VAL A 224 -5.78 1.84 -6.87
C VAL A 224 -6.25 3.28 -6.98
N THR A 225 -6.01 4.05 -5.95
CA THR A 225 -6.40 5.46 -5.85
C THR A 225 -5.17 6.34 -5.83
N TYR A 226 -5.14 7.32 -6.71
CA TYR A 226 -4.12 8.36 -6.78
C TYR A 226 -4.65 9.60 -6.08
N PHE A 227 -3.88 10.13 -5.16
CA PHE A 227 -4.21 11.32 -4.39
C PHE A 227 -3.21 12.42 -4.69
N ILE A 228 -3.71 13.63 -4.91
CA ILE A 228 -2.91 14.85 -4.97
C ILE A 228 -3.42 15.84 -3.94
N GLN A 229 -2.59 16.78 -3.52
CA GLN A 229 -3.02 17.83 -2.61
C GLN A 229 -4.12 18.68 -3.29
N GLY A 230 -5.24 18.86 -2.59
CA GLY A 230 -6.29 19.79 -2.98
C GLY A 230 -5.74 21.22 -2.88
N GLY A 231 -5.79 21.98 -3.99
CA GLY A 231 -5.39 23.38 -3.99
C GLY A 231 -6.40 24.27 -3.28
#